data_c597cd2d440abd0c815024dd691ce3ad
#
_entry.id   c597cd2d440abd0c815024dd691ce3ad
#
_cell.length_a   1.000
_cell.length_b   1.000
_cell.length_c   1.000
_cell.angle_alpha   90.00
_cell.angle_beta   90.00
_cell.angle_gamma   90.00
#
_symmetry.space_group_name_H-M   'P 1'
#
loop_
_entity.id
_entity.type
_entity.pdbx_description
1 polymer ?
#
loop_
_entity_poly.entity_id
_entity_poly.type
_entity_poly.pdbx_seq_one_letter_code
_entity_poly.pdbx_strand_id
1 'polypeptide(L)'
;TPAWIPERQLREYFLPPFQAAIEAGAMSIMINSGEINGIPVHSNKALLTELLRDELGFEGLLVTDWEDVKYLFTRHMIAHDYKEATKMAIEAGIDMAMVPMDLEFTEHLLALVKEGTISEERINQSVRRILMMKKKLGLFESLGFPPPLTAYPGKENFEGSAARAALESITLLKNDTVNGKSVLPISGTKDVLVTGPTANSLNALNGGWTGTWQGVDPAFNTAGRPTL
;
A
#
# COMPACT_ATOMS: atom_id res chain seq x y z
N THR A 1 12.89 1.74 -2.31
CA THR A 1 13.80 1.23 -3.35
C THR A 1 13.90 2.27 -4.46
N PRO A 2 15.09 2.74 -4.83
CA PRO A 2 15.25 3.69 -5.93
C PRO A 2 14.89 3.02 -7.26
N ALA A 3 14.18 3.77 -8.10
CA ALA A 3 13.83 3.38 -9.46
C ALA A 3 14.39 4.42 -10.45
N TRP A 4 15.14 3.95 -11.43
CA TRP A 4 15.69 4.80 -12.49
C TRP A 4 14.87 4.56 -13.75
N ILE A 5 13.95 5.47 -14.03
CA ILE A 5 12.95 5.32 -15.10
C ILE A 5 13.02 6.56 -15.99
N PRO A 6 13.43 6.44 -17.26
CA PRO A 6 13.30 7.54 -18.21
C PRO A 6 11.86 8.03 -18.28
N GLU A 7 11.66 9.33 -18.37
CA GLU A 7 10.31 9.93 -18.33
C GLU A 7 9.38 9.36 -19.41
N ARG A 8 9.91 9.11 -20.60
CA ARG A 8 9.14 8.45 -21.66
C ARG A 8 8.61 7.09 -21.21
N GLN A 9 9.43 6.27 -20.55
CA GLN A 9 9.01 4.96 -20.06
C GLN A 9 8.03 5.07 -18.90
N LEU A 10 8.22 6.06 -18.01
CA LEU A 10 7.28 6.35 -16.95
C LEU A 10 5.88 6.60 -17.53
N ARG A 11 5.79 7.45 -18.56
CA ARG A 11 4.53 7.80 -19.24
C ARG A 11 3.95 6.67 -20.08
N GLU A 12 4.78 5.86 -20.71
CA GLU A 12 4.34 4.81 -21.62
C GLU A 12 3.92 3.53 -20.91
N TYR A 13 4.62 3.14 -19.83
CA TYR A 13 4.41 1.84 -19.19
C TYR A 13 3.80 1.93 -17.79
N PHE A 14 4.14 2.94 -17.00
CA PHE A 14 3.75 3.00 -15.58
C PHE A 14 2.57 3.92 -15.32
N LEU A 15 2.41 4.98 -16.09
CA LEU A 15 1.34 5.96 -15.91
C LEU A 15 -0.05 5.49 -16.34
N PRO A 16 -0.23 4.71 -17.45
CA PRO A 16 -1.55 4.36 -17.96
C PRO A 16 -2.50 3.70 -16.94
N PRO A 17 -2.06 2.79 -16.05
CA PRO A 17 -2.94 2.23 -15.02
C PRO A 17 -3.46 3.28 -14.03
N PHE A 18 -2.65 4.27 -13.68
CA PHE A 18 -3.06 5.37 -12.80
C PHE A 18 -4.05 6.29 -13.51
N GLN A 19 -3.79 6.62 -14.77
CA GLN A 19 -4.71 7.39 -15.58
C GLN A 19 -6.08 6.70 -15.69
N ALA A 20 -6.11 5.41 -16.02
CA ALA A 20 -7.35 4.64 -16.08
C ALA A 20 -8.09 4.59 -14.74
N ALA A 21 -7.36 4.49 -13.61
CA ALA A 21 -7.95 4.53 -12.28
C ALA A 21 -8.56 5.91 -11.95
N ILE A 22 -7.89 7.00 -12.34
CA ILE A 22 -8.40 8.36 -12.18
C ILE A 22 -9.68 8.56 -13.01
N GLU A 23 -9.67 8.15 -14.27
CA GLU A 23 -10.84 8.21 -15.18
C GLU A 23 -12.00 7.36 -14.65
N ALA A 24 -11.72 6.23 -14.00
CA ALA A 24 -12.72 5.41 -13.31
C ALA A 24 -13.21 5.98 -11.98
N GLY A 25 -12.69 7.12 -11.53
CA GLY A 25 -13.15 7.83 -10.33
C GLY A 25 -12.43 7.44 -9.04
N ALA A 26 -11.19 7.00 -9.09
CA ALA A 26 -10.37 6.79 -7.89
C ALA A 26 -10.34 8.03 -7.01
N MET A 27 -10.67 7.88 -5.72
CA MET A 27 -10.80 9.01 -4.80
C MET A 27 -9.52 9.28 -3.99
N SER A 28 -8.59 8.34 -3.96
CA SER A 28 -7.32 8.48 -3.26
C SER A 28 -6.22 7.71 -3.94
N ILE A 29 -4.99 8.21 -3.81
CA ILE A 29 -3.77 7.53 -4.25
C ILE A 29 -2.80 7.54 -3.08
N MET A 30 -2.28 6.36 -2.72
CA MET A 30 -1.18 6.23 -1.77
C MET A 30 0.15 6.43 -2.50
N ILE A 31 1.02 7.21 -1.88
CA ILE A 31 2.32 7.57 -2.45
C ILE A 31 3.32 6.46 -2.15
N ASN A 32 4.16 6.13 -3.12
CA ASN A 32 5.17 5.09 -3.00
C ASN A 32 6.33 5.53 -2.08
N SER A 33 6.76 4.64 -1.19
CA SER A 33 7.90 4.83 -0.26
C SER A 33 9.29 4.88 -0.93
N GLY A 34 9.36 4.90 -2.25
CA GLY A 34 10.62 4.86 -2.99
C GLY A 34 11.06 6.21 -3.52
N GLU A 35 12.03 6.11 -4.42
CA GLU A 35 12.57 7.24 -5.19
C GLU A 35 12.38 6.98 -6.68
N ILE A 36 12.10 8.04 -7.42
CA ILE A 36 12.11 8.01 -8.89
C ILE A 36 13.19 8.98 -9.35
N ASN A 37 14.17 8.45 -10.08
CA ASN A 37 15.29 9.21 -10.61
C ASN A 37 16.03 10.03 -9.54
N GLY A 38 16.23 9.44 -8.36
CA GLY A 38 16.93 10.07 -7.23
C GLY A 38 16.11 11.07 -6.43
N ILE A 39 14.81 11.23 -6.71
CA ILE A 39 13.92 12.12 -5.96
C ILE A 39 12.94 11.24 -5.16
N PRO A 40 12.91 11.32 -3.82
CA PRO A 40 11.89 10.68 -3.01
C PRO A 40 10.50 11.13 -3.44
N VAL A 41 9.59 10.17 -3.66
CA VAL A 41 8.29 10.48 -4.25
C VAL A 41 7.49 11.44 -3.38
N HIS A 42 7.63 11.37 -2.05
CA HIS A 42 6.97 12.26 -1.10
C HIS A 42 7.41 13.74 -1.17
N SER A 43 8.50 14.03 -1.86
CA SER A 43 8.97 15.40 -2.13
C SER A 43 8.92 15.78 -3.60
N ASN A 44 8.41 14.89 -4.47
CA ASN A 44 8.44 15.07 -5.92
C ASN A 44 7.22 15.85 -6.41
N LYS A 45 7.33 17.19 -6.39
CA LYS A 45 6.27 18.08 -6.86
C LYS A 45 5.93 17.87 -8.34
N ALA A 46 6.94 17.61 -9.18
CA ALA A 46 6.74 17.38 -10.60
C ALA A 46 5.82 16.17 -10.84
N LEU A 47 5.98 15.11 -10.03
CA LEU A 47 5.13 13.93 -10.13
C LEU A 47 3.76 14.13 -9.47
N LEU A 48 3.73 14.65 -8.22
CA LEU A 48 2.51 14.69 -7.39
C LEU A 48 1.58 15.86 -7.74
N THR A 49 2.14 16.97 -8.19
CA THR A 49 1.34 18.14 -8.56
C THR A 49 1.28 18.30 -10.06
N GLU A 50 2.40 18.53 -10.74
CA GLU A 50 2.42 18.90 -12.15
C GLU A 50 1.88 17.78 -13.05
N LEU A 51 2.37 16.54 -12.90
CA LEU A 51 1.88 15.42 -13.69
C LEU A 51 0.49 14.96 -13.22
N LEU A 52 0.35 14.64 -11.93
CA LEU A 52 -0.85 13.95 -11.43
C LEU A 52 -2.07 14.88 -11.36
N ARG A 53 -1.90 16.13 -10.88
CA ARG A 53 -3.02 17.07 -10.72
C ARG A 53 -3.23 17.93 -11.94
N ASP A 54 -2.16 18.56 -12.43
CA ASP A 54 -2.30 19.58 -13.48
C ASP A 54 -2.48 18.93 -14.86
N GLU A 55 -1.76 17.83 -15.15
CA GLU A 55 -1.85 17.14 -16.44
C GLU A 55 -2.97 16.09 -16.46
N LEU A 56 -3.06 15.19 -15.43
CA LEU A 56 -4.05 14.12 -15.40
C LEU A 56 -5.37 14.52 -14.73
N GLY A 57 -5.47 15.70 -14.14
CA GLY A 57 -6.69 16.20 -13.53
C GLY A 57 -7.12 15.46 -12.26
N PHE A 58 -6.21 14.86 -11.51
CA PHE A 58 -6.57 14.15 -10.28
C PHE A 58 -7.00 15.10 -9.18
N GLU A 59 -8.27 15.08 -8.82
CA GLU A 59 -8.86 15.91 -7.76
C GLU A 59 -8.93 15.20 -6.39
N GLY A 60 -8.57 13.93 -6.33
CA GLY A 60 -8.66 13.12 -5.14
C GLY A 60 -7.59 13.41 -4.09
N LEU A 61 -7.59 12.61 -3.03
CA LEU A 61 -6.69 12.68 -1.89
C LEU A 61 -5.36 11.99 -2.19
N LEU A 62 -4.25 12.66 -1.89
CA LEU A 62 -2.91 12.04 -1.82
C LEU A 62 -2.57 11.73 -0.36
N VAL A 63 -2.38 10.45 -0.05
CA VAL A 63 -1.99 9.98 1.27
C VAL A 63 -0.57 9.40 1.23
N THR A 64 0.23 9.66 2.27
CA THR A 64 1.57 9.07 2.38
C THR A 64 1.49 7.58 2.71
N ASP A 65 2.60 6.87 2.54
CA ASP A 65 2.81 5.62 3.24
C ASP A 65 3.27 5.88 4.69
N TRP A 66 3.47 4.82 5.46
CA TRP A 66 3.75 4.83 6.89
C TRP A 66 5.07 5.54 7.23
N GLU A 67 4.99 6.63 7.99
CA GLU A 67 6.14 7.46 8.45
C GLU A 67 6.98 8.10 7.33
N ASP A 68 6.55 8.06 6.08
CA ASP A 68 7.40 8.45 4.94
C ASP A 68 7.73 9.94 4.86
N VAL A 69 6.92 10.81 5.47
CA VAL A 69 7.31 12.22 5.63
C VAL A 69 8.57 12.30 6.50
N LYS A 70 8.61 11.54 7.60
CA LYS A 70 9.76 11.49 8.51
C LYS A 70 11.00 10.91 7.80
N TYR A 71 10.81 9.99 6.87
CA TYR A 71 11.89 9.40 6.10
C TYR A 71 12.60 10.38 5.16
N LEU A 72 12.01 11.52 4.80
CA LEU A 72 12.70 12.54 4.02
C LEU A 72 13.95 13.07 4.74
N PHE A 73 13.94 13.12 6.10
CA PHE A 73 15.12 13.52 6.85
C PHE A 73 15.87 12.34 7.48
N THR A 74 15.20 11.25 7.93
CA THR A 74 15.88 10.14 8.62
C THR A 74 16.50 9.11 7.68
N ARG A 75 15.96 8.94 6.48
CA ARG A 75 16.37 7.91 5.53
C ARG A 75 16.93 8.49 4.23
N HIS A 76 16.20 9.42 3.62
CA HIS A 76 16.60 10.04 2.35
C HIS A 76 17.60 11.18 2.55
N MET A 77 17.67 11.74 3.76
CA MET A 77 18.64 12.79 4.16
C MET A 77 18.58 14.02 3.27
N ILE A 78 17.39 14.37 2.76
CA ILE A 78 17.17 15.53 1.89
C ILE A 78 16.57 16.74 2.64
N ALA A 79 16.18 16.55 3.89
CA ALA A 79 15.74 17.58 4.81
C ALA A 79 16.65 17.61 6.05
N HIS A 80 16.81 18.77 6.68
CA HIS A 80 17.62 18.92 7.90
C HIS A 80 16.93 18.38 9.14
N ASP A 81 15.61 18.51 9.18
CA ASP A 81 14.78 18.09 10.31
C ASP A 81 13.36 17.70 9.84
N TYR A 82 12.55 17.26 10.79
CA TYR A 82 11.19 16.81 10.50
C TYR A 82 10.27 17.97 10.07
N LYS A 83 10.52 19.19 10.53
CA LYS A 83 9.76 20.37 10.13
C LYS A 83 9.99 20.71 8.65
N GLU A 84 11.25 20.67 8.19
CA GLU A 84 11.58 20.86 6.78
C GLU A 84 11.01 19.71 5.93
N ALA A 85 11.11 18.46 6.38
CA ALA A 85 10.49 17.32 5.74
C ALA A 85 8.97 17.48 5.58
N THR A 86 8.29 17.97 6.62
CA THR A 86 6.86 18.30 6.58
C THR A 86 6.55 19.36 5.53
N LYS A 87 7.36 20.44 5.48
CA LYS A 87 7.22 21.48 4.46
C LYS A 87 7.34 20.90 3.06
N MET A 88 8.42 20.17 2.78
CA MET A 88 8.67 19.56 1.46
C MET A 88 7.51 18.69 1.00
N ALA A 89 6.99 17.84 1.89
CA ALA A 89 5.88 16.95 1.59
C ALA A 89 4.58 17.70 1.24
N ILE A 90 4.24 18.72 2.02
CA ILE A 90 3.04 19.53 1.78
C ILE A 90 3.17 20.36 0.50
N GLU A 91 4.34 20.95 0.24
CA GLU A 91 4.60 21.70 -1.00
C GLU A 91 4.62 20.80 -2.25
N ALA A 92 4.99 19.53 -2.11
CA ALA A 92 4.91 18.54 -3.19
C ALA A 92 3.48 18.17 -3.57
N GLY A 93 2.50 18.37 -2.68
CA GLY A 93 1.09 18.12 -2.99
C GLY A 93 0.39 17.10 -2.11
N ILE A 94 1.02 16.62 -1.05
CA ILE A 94 0.44 15.66 -0.09
C ILE A 94 -0.70 16.31 0.69
N ASP A 95 -1.80 15.57 0.87
CA ASP A 95 -2.97 16.04 1.58
C ASP A 95 -3.12 15.40 2.97
N MET A 96 -2.71 14.15 3.12
CA MET A 96 -2.86 13.39 4.36
C MET A 96 -1.58 12.62 4.66
N ALA A 97 -1.06 12.75 5.86
CA ALA A 97 0.12 12.02 6.31
C ALA A 97 -0.24 10.82 7.18
N MET A 98 0.35 9.67 6.89
CA MET A 98 0.24 8.47 7.73
C MET A 98 1.36 8.48 8.77
N VAL A 99 1.12 9.18 9.88
CA VAL A 99 2.08 9.42 10.97
C VAL A 99 1.47 8.97 12.30
N PRO A 100 1.36 7.66 12.55
CA PRO A 100 0.59 7.15 13.69
C PRO A 100 1.34 7.15 15.01
N MET A 101 2.65 7.42 15.02
CA MET A 101 3.50 7.22 16.17
C MET A 101 3.60 8.44 17.10
N ASP A 102 3.36 9.65 16.55
CA ASP A 102 3.46 10.90 17.30
C ASP A 102 2.58 12.00 16.69
N LEU A 103 2.58 13.19 17.31
CA LEU A 103 1.87 14.37 16.85
C LEU A 103 2.80 15.44 16.23
N GLU A 104 4.10 15.17 16.15
CA GLU A 104 5.12 16.14 15.72
C GLU A 104 4.82 16.69 14.31
N PHE A 105 4.33 15.85 13.39
CA PHE A 105 3.91 16.31 12.06
C PHE A 105 2.89 17.45 12.14
N THR A 106 1.87 17.29 13.00
CA THR A 106 0.81 18.31 13.16
C THR A 106 1.36 19.57 13.80
N GLU A 107 2.26 19.45 14.78
CA GLU A 107 2.90 20.58 15.45
C GLU A 107 3.79 21.36 14.48
N HIS A 108 4.59 20.67 13.68
CA HIS A 108 5.42 21.29 12.63
C HIS A 108 4.58 21.96 11.56
N LEU A 109 3.52 21.33 11.09
CA LEU A 109 2.61 21.89 10.10
C LEU A 109 1.96 23.19 10.62
N LEU A 110 1.48 23.16 11.87
CA LEU A 110 0.90 24.34 12.52
C LEU A 110 1.92 25.49 12.65
N ALA A 111 3.18 25.17 13.02
CA ALA A 111 4.25 26.14 13.08
C ALA A 111 4.52 26.76 11.71
N LEU A 112 4.64 25.94 10.64
CA LEU A 112 4.88 26.41 9.28
C LEU A 112 3.77 27.34 8.76
N VAL A 113 2.52 27.08 9.12
CA VAL A 113 1.40 27.97 8.77
C VAL A 113 1.47 29.27 9.55
N LYS A 114 1.72 29.23 10.87
CA LYS A 114 1.87 30.43 11.72
C LYS A 114 3.01 31.35 11.27
N GLU A 115 4.09 30.76 10.77
CA GLU A 115 5.25 31.47 10.24
C GLU A 115 5.02 32.03 8.83
N GLY A 116 3.88 31.68 8.19
CA GLY A 116 3.59 32.07 6.82
C GLY A 116 4.40 31.33 5.75
N THR A 117 5.14 30.27 6.13
CA THR A 117 5.92 29.45 5.19
C THR A 117 5.01 28.58 4.32
N ILE A 118 3.95 28.02 4.90
CA ILE A 118 2.87 27.35 4.18
C ILE A 118 1.61 28.21 4.32
N SER A 119 0.95 28.49 3.20
CA SER A 119 -0.28 29.28 3.23
C SER A 119 -1.45 28.46 3.81
N GLU A 120 -2.35 29.13 4.52
CA GLU A 120 -3.60 28.54 4.98
C GLU A 120 -4.44 28.00 3.82
N GLU A 121 -4.41 28.67 2.66
CA GLU A 121 -5.11 28.19 1.46
C GLU A 121 -4.59 26.83 1.00
N ARG A 122 -3.28 26.54 1.10
CA ARG A 122 -2.74 25.22 0.79
C ARG A 122 -3.30 24.14 1.72
N ILE A 123 -3.48 24.46 2.99
CA ILE A 123 -4.10 23.55 3.97
C ILE A 123 -5.58 23.35 3.66
N ASN A 124 -6.30 24.44 3.35
CA ASN A 124 -7.72 24.40 2.98
C ASN A 124 -7.97 23.50 1.76
N GLN A 125 -7.07 23.49 0.78
CA GLN A 125 -7.16 22.58 -0.37
C GLN A 125 -7.10 21.11 0.06
N SER A 126 -6.18 20.74 0.94
CA SER A 126 -6.06 19.37 1.45
C SER A 126 -7.28 18.98 2.29
N VAL A 127 -7.71 19.85 3.20
CA VAL A 127 -8.91 19.62 4.03
C VAL A 127 -10.15 19.44 3.16
N ARG A 128 -10.30 20.25 2.13
CA ARG A 128 -11.41 20.14 1.18
C ARG A 128 -11.44 18.77 0.51
N ARG A 129 -10.30 18.25 0.02
CA ARG A 129 -10.21 16.93 -0.61
C ARG A 129 -10.60 15.82 0.36
N ILE A 130 -10.09 15.87 1.60
CA ILE A 130 -10.43 14.92 2.65
C ILE A 130 -11.94 14.94 2.96
N LEU A 131 -12.50 16.11 3.17
CA LEU A 131 -13.92 16.27 3.50
C LEU A 131 -14.83 15.86 2.32
N MET A 132 -14.44 16.16 1.08
CA MET A 132 -15.20 15.74 -0.09
C MET A 132 -15.19 14.23 -0.26
N MET A 133 -14.08 13.56 -0.01
CA MET A 133 -14.01 12.09 -0.01
C MET A 133 -14.94 11.52 1.06
N LYS A 134 -14.87 12.02 2.30
CA LYS A 134 -15.76 11.61 3.39
C LYS A 134 -17.24 11.81 3.04
N LYS A 135 -17.59 12.94 2.40
CA LYS A 135 -18.94 13.20 1.95
C LYS A 135 -19.40 12.21 0.87
N LYS A 136 -18.57 11.95 -0.14
CA LYS A 136 -18.89 10.97 -1.20
C LYS A 136 -19.10 9.56 -0.64
N LEU A 137 -18.43 9.23 0.45
CA LEU A 137 -18.58 7.94 1.16
C LEU A 137 -19.77 7.90 2.13
N GLY A 138 -20.56 8.98 2.27
CA GLY A 138 -21.69 9.05 3.17
C GLY A 138 -21.33 9.07 4.66
N LEU A 139 -20.09 9.41 5.01
CA LEU A 139 -19.62 9.33 6.41
C LEU A 139 -20.19 10.44 7.31
N PHE A 140 -20.86 11.44 6.75
CA PHE A 140 -21.55 12.48 7.52
C PHE A 140 -23.01 12.12 7.80
N GLU A 141 -23.63 11.29 6.96
CA GLU A 141 -25.03 10.88 7.07
C GLU A 141 -25.17 9.61 7.94
N SER A 142 -24.14 8.79 8.00
CA SER A 142 -24.15 7.59 8.83
C SER A 142 -22.86 7.52 9.65
N LEU A 143 -22.98 7.16 10.92
CA LEU A 143 -21.81 6.89 11.78
C LEU A 143 -21.04 5.63 11.35
N GLY A 144 -21.32 5.15 10.13
CA GLY A 144 -20.51 4.24 9.31
C GLY A 144 -19.80 3.10 10.02
N PHE A 145 -20.35 2.57 11.11
CA PHE A 145 -19.86 1.29 11.60
C PHE A 145 -20.15 0.25 10.51
N PRO A 146 -19.14 -0.45 10.03
CA PRO A 146 -19.38 -1.55 9.12
C PRO A 146 -20.42 -2.47 9.75
N PRO A 147 -21.36 -3.00 8.97
CA PRO A 147 -22.31 -3.96 9.50
C PRO A 147 -21.55 -5.09 10.21
N PRO A 148 -22.10 -5.68 11.28
CA PRO A 148 -21.46 -6.79 11.97
C PRO A 148 -20.96 -7.82 10.95
N LEU A 149 -19.78 -8.40 11.17
CA LEU A 149 -19.21 -9.44 10.30
C LEU A 149 -20.21 -10.56 9.97
N THR A 150 -21.20 -10.77 10.85
CA THR A 150 -22.33 -11.69 10.63
C THR A 150 -23.30 -11.26 9.53
N ALA A 151 -23.28 -9.99 9.12
CA ALA A 151 -24.15 -9.46 8.07
C ALA A 151 -23.54 -9.54 6.65
N TYR A 152 -22.30 -10.00 6.50
CA TYR A 152 -21.72 -10.23 5.19
C TYR A 152 -22.27 -11.53 4.60
N PRO A 153 -23.06 -11.47 3.52
CA PRO A 153 -23.52 -12.69 2.84
C PRO A 153 -22.30 -13.43 2.28
N GLY A 154 -22.22 -14.70 2.51
CA GLY A 154 -21.20 -15.57 1.89
C GLY A 154 -20.04 -16.00 2.77
N LYS A 155 -20.11 -15.80 4.10
CA LYS A 155 -19.08 -16.32 5.01
C LYS A 155 -18.80 -17.83 4.82
N GLU A 156 -19.81 -18.59 4.45
CA GLU A 156 -19.74 -20.05 4.23
C GLU A 156 -18.97 -20.44 2.96
N ASN A 157 -18.79 -19.51 2.00
CA ASN A 157 -18.16 -19.81 0.70
C ASN A 157 -16.72 -19.30 0.55
N PHE A 158 -16.21 -18.49 1.48
CA PHE A 158 -14.88 -17.90 1.33
C PHE A 158 -13.75 -18.92 1.43
N GLU A 159 -13.88 -19.92 2.32
CA GLU A 159 -12.85 -20.94 2.49
C GLU A 159 -12.67 -21.78 1.22
N GLY A 160 -13.78 -22.21 0.60
CA GLY A 160 -13.74 -22.93 -0.67
C GLY A 160 -13.18 -22.10 -1.82
N SER A 161 -13.54 -20.83 -1.90
CA SER A 161 -13.02 -19.91 -2.91
C SER A 161 -11.55 -19.61 -2.71
N ALA A 162 -11.10 -19.40 -1.48
CA ALA A 162 -9.70 -19.18 -1.14
C ALA A 162 -8.84 -20.42 -1.43
N ALA A 163 -9.32 -21.61 -1.07
CA ALA A 163 -8.63 -22.86 -1.37
C ALA A 163 -8.51 -23.07 -2.89
N ARG A 164 -9.59 -22.81 -3.65
CA ARG A 164 -9.55 -22.93 -5.11
C ARG A 164 -8.58 -21.93 -5.73
N ALA A 165 -8.59 -20.67 -5.30
CA ALA A 165 -7.65 -19.66 -5.77
C ALA A 165 -6.19 -20.06 -5.47
N ALA A 166 -5.92 -20.61 -4.29
CA ALA A 166 -4.60 -21.11 -3.93
C ALA A 166 -4.17 -22.28 -4.84
N LEU A 167 -5.06 -23.26 -5.09
CA LEU A 167 -4.77 -24.36 -5.99
C LEU A 167 -4.52 -23.90 -7.43
N GLU A 168 -5.34 -23.00 -7.95
CA GLU A 168 -5.21 -22.46 -9.31
C GLU A 168 -3.96 -21.58 -9.49
N SER A 169 -3.43 -21.01 -8.40
CA SER A 169 -2.18 -20.22 -8.44
C SER A 169 -0.91 -21.05 -8.53
N ILE A 170 -0.99 -22.37 -8.21
CA ILE A 170 0.19 -23.24 -8.27
C ILE A 170 0.60 -23.46 -9.72
N THR A 171 1.80 -23.00 -10.06
CA THR A 171 2.33 -23.08 -11.42
C THR A 171 3.39 -24.16 -11.52
N LEU A 172 3.16 -25.16 -12.40
CA LEU A 172 4.12 -26.21 -12.68
C LEU A 172 5.23 -25.68 -13.62
N LEU A 173 6.35 -25.31 -13.06
CA LEU A 173 7.47 -24.74 -13.83
C LEU A 173 8.27 -25.80 -14.59
N LYS A 174 8.38 -27.01 -14.06
CA LYS A 174 9.15 -28.09 -14.65
C LYS A 174 8.63 -29.44 -14.18
N ASN A 175 8.44 -30.39 -15.10
CA ASN A 175 8.08 -31.77 -14.81
C ASN A 175 8.61 -32.70 -15.91
N ASP A 176 9.93 -32.68 -16.08
CA ASP A 176 10.59 -33.50 -17.09
C ASP A 176 10.44 -34.99 -16.77
N THR A 177 10.51 -35.80 -17.82
CA THR A 177 10.49 -37.24 -17.66
C THR A 177 11.85 -37.77 -17.21
N VAL A 178 11.84 -38.59 -16.15
CA VAL A 178 12.97 -39.36 -15.68
C VAL A 178 12.64 -40.82 -15.89
N ASN A 179 13.50 -41.54 -16.64
CA ASN A 179 13.26 -42.96 -17.01
C ASN A 179 11.86 -43.19 -17.67
N GLY A 180 11.48 -42.26 -18.56
CA GLY A 180 10.22 -42.37 -19.31
C GLY A 180 8.95 -42.04 -18.54
N LYS A 181 9.05 -41.53 -17.30
CA LYS A 181 7.88 -41.11 -16.48
C LYS A 181 8.10 -39.74 -15.88
N SER A 182 7.04 -38.92 -15.89
CA SER A 182 7.03 -37.65 -15.16
C SER A 182 6.96 -37.92 -13.65
N VAL A 183 7.60 -37.05 -12.86
CA VAL A 183 7.57 -37.14 -11.38
C VAL A 183 6.17 -36.82 -10.84
N LEU A 184 5.52 -35.82 -11.41
CA LEU A 184 4.16 -35.40 -11.06
C LEU A 184 3.16 -35.83 -12.14
N PRO A 185 1.93 -36.21 -11.76
CA PRO A 185 1.44 -36.42 -10.39
C PRO A 185 2.10 -37.64 -9.70
N ILE A 186 2.31 -37.52 -8.39
CA ILE A 186 2.78 -38.66 -7.59
C ILE A 186 1.67 -39.72 -7.57
N SER A 187 1.96 -40.91 -8.08
CA SER A 187 1.04 -42.00 -8.16
C SER A 187 1.39 -43.15 -7.21
N GLY A 188 0.37 -43.81 -6.65
CA GLY A 188 0.54 -44.91 -5.71
C GLY A 188 1.00 -44.47 -4.31
N THR A 189 1.20 -45.45 -3.42
CA THR A 189 1.73 -45.17 -2.08
C THR A 189 3.21 -44.91 -2.18
N LYS A 190 3.65 -43.73 -1.74
CA LYS A 190 5.04 -43.29 -1.73
C LYS A 190 5.38 -42.68 -0.39
N ASP A 191 6.58 -42.92 0.06
CA ASP A 191 7.17 -42.12 1.13
C ASP A 191 7.65 -40.81 0.54
N VAL A 192 7.13 -39.70 1.07
CA VAL A 192 7.44 -38.36 0.60
C VAL A 192 8.15 -37.61 1.72
N LEU A 193 9.37 -37.20 1.49
CA LEU A 193 10.09 -36.30 2.40
C LEU A 193 9.65 -34.86 2.12
N VAL A 194 8.99 -34.23 3.10
CA VAL A 194 8.66 -32.82 3.07
C VAL A 194 9.67 -32.05 3.93
N THR A 195 10.30 -31.04 3.36
CA THR A 195 11.37 -30.28 4.02
C THR A 195 11.30 -28.79 3.65
N GLY A 196 11.94 -27.98 4.46
CA GLY A 196 11.98 -26.51 4.27
C GLY A 196 11.18 -25.73 5.31
N PRO A 197 11.32 -24.40 5.35
CA PRO A 197 10.70 -23.55 6.39
C PRO A 197 9.19 -23.65 6.47
N THR A 198 8.52 -23.88 5.35
CA THR A 198 7.06 -23.94 5.26
C THR A 198 6.48 -25.33 5.54
N ALA A 199 7.33 -26.36 5.68
CA ALA A 199 6.86 -27.74 5.84
C ALA A 199 6.02 -27.94 7.10
N ASN A 200 6.37 -27.28 8.22
CA ASN A 200 5.67 -27.39 9.49
C ASN A 200 5.73 -26.09 10.31
N SER A 201 5.45 -24.96 9.71
CA SER A 201 5.47 -23.66 10.39
C SER A 201 4.36 -22.77 9.87
N LEU A 202 3.35 -22.54 10.71
CA LEU A 202 2.28 -21.58 10.39
C LEU A 202 2.81 -20.18 10.13
N ASN A 203 3.84 -19.74 10.86
CA ASN A 203 4.46 -18.45 10.65
C ASN A 203 5.09 -18.31 9.27
N ALA A 204 5.73 -19.38 8.78
CA ALA A 204 6.34 -19.39 7.46
C ALA A 204 5.30 -19.54 6.32
N LEU A 205 4.14 -20.17 6.61
CA LEU A 205 3.02 -20.29 5.68
C LEU A 205 2.19 -19.01 5.58
N ASN A 206 2.15 -18.21 6.65
CA ASN A 206 1.46 -16.93 6.64
C ASN A 206 2.26 -15.89 5.84
N GLY A 207 1.59 -15.20 4.93
CA GLY A 207 2.16 -14.03 4.25
C GLY A 207 2.02 -12.75 5.09
N GLY A 208 2.67 -11.69 4.65
CA GLY A 208 2.44 -10.35 5.20
C GLY A 208 0.94 -10.00 5.20
N TRP A 209 0.50 -9.22 6.18
CA TRP A 209 -0.89 -8.83 6.43
C TRP A 209 -1.82 -9.99 6.81
N THR A 210 -1.30 -11.13 7.20
CA THR A 210 -2.09 -12.22 7.81
C THR A 210 -2.29 -11.92 9.29
N GLY A 211 -3.37 -11.25 9.63
CA GLY A 211 -3.69 -10.79 10.99
C GLY A 211 -2.86 -9.58 11.44
N THR A 212 -1.57 -9.61 11.26
CA THR A 212 -0.63 -8.53 11.53
C THR A 212 0.22 -8.21 10.31
N TRP A 213 0.96 -7.08 10.34
CA TRP A 213 1.78 -6.67 9.20
C TRP A 213 2.74 -7.76 8.71
N GLN A 214 3.43 -8.45 9.62
CA GLN A 214 4.38 -9.51 9.25
C GLN A 214 3.78 -10.92 9.19
N GLY A 215 2.55 -11.10 9.70
CA GLY A 215 1.90 -12.41 9.73
C GLY A 215 2.49 -13.42 10.74
N VAL A 216 3.32 -12.97 11.67
CA VAL A 216 4.08 -13.83 12.59
C VAL A 216 3.63 -13.76 14.05
N ASP A 217 2.58 -13.02 14.36
CA ASP A 217 2.10 -12.88 15.74
C ASP A 217 1.45 -14.20 16.22
N PRO A 218 1.98 -14.79 17.32
CA PRO A 218 1.43 -16.03 17.89
C PRO A 218 -0.05 -15.96 18.28
N ALA A 219 -0.58 -14.78 18.59
CA ALA A 219 -2.00 -14.60 18.91
C ALA A 219 -2.93 -14.98 17.76
N PHE A 220 -2.45 -14.89 16.53
CA PHE A 220 -3.21 -15.28 15.31
C PHE A 220 -2.87 -16.67 14.79
N ASN A 221 -1.86 -17.32 15.37
CA ASN A 221 -1.48 -18.70 15.06
C ASN A 221 -2.27 -19.67 15.96
N THR A 222 -3.56 -19.79 15.72
CA THR A 222 -4.41 -20.66 16.50
C THR A 222 -4.02 -22.13 16.34
N ALA A 223 -3.89 -22.83 17.47
CA ALA A 223 -3.70 -24.28 17.51
C ALA A 223 -4.82 -24.99 16.72
N GLY A 224 -4.44 -25.94 15.86
CA GLY A 224 -5.39 -26.72 15.06
C GLY A 224 -5.48 -26.34 13.58
N ARG A 225 -4.74 -25.33 13.10
CA ARG A 225 -4.59 -25.13 11.65
C ARG A 225 -3.61 -26.18 11.10
N PRO A 226 -3.96 -26.85 9.98
CA PRO A 226 -3.07 -27.85 9.42
C PRO A 226 -1.80 -27.22 8.88
N THR A 227 -0.68 -27.83 9.20
CA THR A 227 0.56 -27.77 8.43
C THR A 227 0.64 -28.99 7.54
N LEU A 228 1.59 -29.08 6.65
CA LEU A 228 1.78 -30.25 5.80
C LEU A 228 2.04 -31.52 6.61
#